data_f10b0b10938fb602e96369032502e080
#
_entry.id   f10b0b10938fb602e96369032502e080
#
_cell.length_a   1.000
_cell.length_b   1.000
_cell.length_c   1.000
_cell.angle_alpha   90.00
_cell.angle_beta   90.00
_cell.angle_gamma   90.00
#
_symmetry.space_group_name_H-M   'P 1'
#
loop_
_entity.id
_entity.type
_entity.pdbx_description
1 polymer ?
#
loop_
_entity_poly.entity_id
_entity_poly.type
_entity_poly.pdbx_seq_one_letter_code
_entity_poly.pdbx_strand_id
1 'polypeptide(L)'
;MITMFEVNETNQMIEQEKLDVRTITMGISLLDCCDADLDTLNQNIYEKITRTARNLVAVGREIELEYGIPIVNQRISVTPIALVGGGACTCPEDFVTIAKTLDEAAKATGVNFLGGYSALVSKGMTPADEHLISSIPMALASTERVCSSVNVGSTKTGINMDAVRKMGEIVKATAEATADENSAGCAKLVVFCNAPDDNPFMAGAYHGVTEADAVIHVGVSGPGVIKRALEEVRGENFEVLCETVKKTAFKVTRAGQLVAQEASRRLGVPFGIVDLSLAPTPAVGDSVAEILEEMGLESVGAPGTTAALALLNDQVKKGGVMASSFVGGLSGAFIPVSEDQGMIDAVNRGALTIEKLEAMTCVCSVGLDMIAVPGTTSAATIAGIIADEAAIGMINQKTTAVRLIPVMGKDVGDTVEFGGLLGHAPVQQVNTFGCEDFINRGGRIPAPIHSFKN
;
A
#
# COMPACT_ATOMS: atom_id res chain seq x y z
N MET A 1 -6.83 -35.08 8.69
CA MET A 1 -7.61 -35.58 7.52
C MET A 1 -8.54 -34.46 7.15
N ILE A 2 -8.44 -33.93 5.92
CA ILE A 2 -9.33 -32.87 5.43
C ILE A 2 -10.72 -33.45 5.26
N THR A 3 -11.73 -32.81 5.80
CA THR A 3 -13.13 -33.24 5.71
C THR A 3 -13.79 -32.62 4.48
N MET A 4 -14.86 -33.26 3.97
CA MET A 4 -15.66 -32.67 2.88
C MET A 4 -16.28 -31.33 3.25
N PHE A 5 -16.52 -31.08 4.54
CA PHE A 5 -17.00 -29.80 5.04
C PHE A 5 -15.95 -28.69 4.82
N GLU A 6 -14.68 -28.95 5.20
CA GLU A 6 -13.57 -27.99 5.02
C GLU A 6 -13.30 -27.70 3.54
N VAL A 7 -13.45 -28.71 2.66
CA VAL A 7 -13.32 -28.51 1.20
C VAL A 7 -14.43 -27.60 0.67
N ASN A 8 -15.68 -27.87 1.07
CA ASN A 8 -16.82 -27.06 0.65
C ASN A 8 -16.73 -25.62 1.18
N GLU A 9 -16.31 -25.44 2.44
CA GLU A 9 -16.08 -24.12 3.03
C GLU A 9 -15.03 -23.32 2.25
N THR A 10 -13.89 -23.95 1.90
CA THR A 10 -12.85 -23.29 1.11
C THR A 10 -13.36 -22.92 -0.27
N ASN A 11 -14.08 -23.79 -0.96
CA ASN A 11 -14.69 -23.47 -2.25
C ASN A 11 -15.67 -22.30 -2.16
N GLN A 12 -16.50 -22.26 -1.13
CA GLN A 12 -17.42 -21.15 -0.89
C GLN A 12 -16.68 -19.84 -0.68
N MET A 13 -15.61 -19.84 0.13
CA MET A 13 -14.78 -18.66 0.37
C MET A 13 -14.19 -18.12 -0.95
N ILE A 14 -13.78 -18.97 -1.87
CA ILE A 14 -13.20 -18.57 -3.16
C ILE A 14 -14.29 -18.08 -4.13
N GLU A 15 -15.31 -18.93 -4.38
CA GLU A 15 -16.29 -18.68 -5.45
C GLU A 15 -17.30 -17.57 -5.10
N GLN A 16 -17.77 -17.53 -3.84
CA GLN A 16 -18.85 -16.65 -3.41
C GLN A 16 -18.36 -15.45 -2.59
N GLU A 17 -17.34 -15.65 -1.75
CA GLU A 17 -16.92 -14.68 -0.73
C GLU A 17 -15.65 -13.91 -1.14
N LYS A 18 -15.16 -14.11 -2.37
CA LYS A 18 -14.05 -13.36 -2.97
C LYS A 18 -12.69 -13.48 -2.24
N LEU A 19 -12.42 -14.65 -1.61
CA LEU A 19 -11.07 -14.94 -1.14
C LEU A 19 -10.10 -14.94 -2.31
N ASP A 20 -9.05 -14.13 -2.22
CA ASP A 20 -7.97 -14.11 -3.20
C ASP A 20 -6.58 -14.04 -2.55
N VAL A 21 -5.58 -14.48 -3.27
CA VAL A 21 -4.20 -14.09 -3.07
C VAL A 21 -3.99 -12.81 -3.88
N ARG A 22 -4.03 -11.68 -3.19
CA ARG A 22 -3.94 -10.37 -3.83
C ARG A 22 -2.63 -10.18 -4.58
N THR A 23 -1.54 -10.75 -4.05
CA THR A 23 -0.24 -10.67 -4.71
C THR A 23 0.73 -11.73 -4.22
N ILE A 24 1.58 -12.23 -5.15
CA ILE A 24 2.88 -12.80 -4.83
C ILE A 24 3.92 -11.74 -5.19
N THR A 25 4.68 -11.27 -4.20
CA THR A 25 5.71 -10.24 -4.38
C THR A 25 7.09 -10.84 -4.16
N MET A 26 7.97 -10.72 -5.15
CA MET A 26 9.37 -11.08 -5.01
C MET A 26 10.19 -9.84 -4.66
N GLY A 27 10.73 -9.81 -3.44
CA GLY A 27 11.73 -8.83 -3.04
C GLY A 27 13.09 -9.21 -3.62
N ILE A 28 13.83 -8.25 -4.20
CA ILE A 28 15.15 -8.47 -4.79
C ILE A 28 16.09 -7.37 -4.32
N SER A 29 17.20 -7.75 -3.67
CA SER A 29 18.27 -6.81 -3.34
C SER A 29 19.01 -6.39 -4.62
N LEU A 30 19.23 -5.08 -4.77
CA LEU A 30 20.02 -4.51 -5.87
C LEU A 30 21.36 -3.92 -5.37
N LEU A 31 21.75 -4.19 -4.14
CA LEU A 31 22.98 -3.61 -3.56
C LEU A 31 24.26 -4.07 -4.29
N ASP A 32 24.27 -5.28 -4.84
CA ASP A 32 25.37 -5.82 -5.64
C ASP A 32 25.38 -5.32 -7.10
N CYS A 33 24.32 -4.59 -7.51
CA CYS A 33 24.25 -3.95 -8.84
C CYS A 33 24.94 -2.59 -8.88
N CYS A 34 25.27 -1.99 -7.72
CA CYS A 34 25.85 -0.66 -7.65
C CYS A 34 27.12 -0.52 -8.50
N ASP A 35 27.19 0.53 -9.29
CA ASP A 35 28.34 0.92 -10.10
C ASP A 35 28.42 2.45 -10.15
N ALA A 36 29.60 3.00 -10.46
CA ALA A 36 29.77 4.43 -10.67
C ALA A 36 29.39 4.88 -12.11
N ASP A 37 29.39 3.93 -13.05
CA ASP A 37 28.92 4.14 -14.40
C ASP A 37 27.43 3.80 -14.52
N LEU A 38 26.64 4.78 -14.98
CA LEU A 38 25.18 4.68 -15.01
C LEU A 38 24.67 3.59 -15.97
N ASP A 39 25.35 3.40 -17.11
CA ASP A 39 24.95 2.39 -18.10
C ASP A 39 25.21 0.99 -17.55
N THR A 40 26.35 0.79 -16.90
CA THR A 40 26.69 -0.47 -16.22
C THR A 40 25.71 -0.75 -15.08
N LEU A 41 25.38 0.24 -14.25
CA LEU A 41 24.37 0.13 -13.20
C LEU A 41 23.02 -0.34 -13.77
N ASN A 42 22.53 0.32 -14.82
CA ASN A 42 21.27 -0.02 -15.47
C ASN A 42 21.28 -1.45 -16.02
N GLN A 43 22.36 -1.87 -16.66
CA GLN A 43 22.52 -3.22 -17.16
C GLN A 43 22.48 -4.27 -16.03
N ASN A 44 23.24 -4.03 -14.95
CA ASN A 44 23.26 -4.91 -13.77
C ASN A 44 21.86 -5.08 -13.15
N ILE A 45 21.12 -3.98 -13.01
CA ILE A 45 19.73 -3.97 -12.49
C ILE A 45 18.84 -4.82 -13.40
N TYR A 46 18.85 -4.56 -14.70
CA TYR A 46 18.01 -5.29 -15.65
C TYR A 46 18.30 -6.80 -15.64
N GLU A 47 19.58 -7.17 -15.72
CA GLU A 47 20.00 -8.57 -15.73
C GLU A 47 19.65 -9.29 -14.43
N LYS A 48 19.85 -8.64 -13.28
CA LYS A 48 19.52 -9.26 -11.98
C LYS A 48 18.03 -9.51 -11.83
N ILE A 49 17.19 -8.50 -12.11
CA ILE A 49 15.74 -8.63 -11.99
C ILE A 49 15.21 -9.70 -12.95
N THR A 50 15.56 -9.63 -14.22
CA THR A 50 15.06 -10.56 -15.24
C THR A 50 15.53 -12.00 -15.00
N ARG A 51 16.73 -12.21 -14.51
CA ARG A 51 17.24 -13.52 -14.10
C ARG A 51 16.51 -14.07 -12.88
N THR A 52 16.36 -13.26 -11.83
CA THR A 52 15.81 -13.69 -10.54
C THR A 52 14.31 -13.96 -10.63
N ALA A 53 13.54 -13.08 -11.26
CA ALA A 53 12.09 -13.16 -11.35
C ALA A 53 11.55 -13.89 -12.61
N ARG A 54 12.41 -14.48 -13.45
CA ARG A 54 12.02 -15.07 -14.75
C ARG A 54 10.84 -16.04 -14.71
N ASN A 55 10.68 -16.77 -13.61
CA ASN A 55 9.65 -17.80 -13.45
C ASN A 55 8.49 -17.35 -12.54
N LEU A 56 8.52 -16.14 -11.98
CA LEU A 56 7.56 -15.69 -10.97
C LEU A 56 6.10 -15.78 -11.46
N VAL A 57 5.84 -15.25 -12.64
CA VAL A 57 4.48 -15.21 -13.22
C VAL A 57 4.00 -16.61 -13.60
N ALA A 58 4.88 -17.43 -14.18
CA ALA A 58 4.54 -18.81 -14.56
C ALA A 58 4.19 -19.65 -13.34
N VAL A 59 5.02 -19.59 -12.30
CA VAL A 59 4.79 -20.31 -11.04
C VAL A 59 3.51 -19.83 -10.34
N GLY A 60 3.24 -18.50 -10.34
CA GLY A 60 1.98 -17.98 -9.81
C GLY A 60 0.76 -18.60 -10.50
N ARG A 61 0.76 -18.64 -11.83
CA ARG A 61 -0.34 -19.25 -12.60
C ARG A 61 -0.49 -20.76 -12.37
N GLU A 62 0.62 -21.48 -12.25
CA GLU A 62 0.59 -22.92 -11.92
C GLU A 62 -0.04 -23.19 -10.56
N ILE A 63 0.31 -22.39 -9.54
CA ILE A 63 -0.26 -22.50 -8.19
C ILE A 63 -1.75 -22.16 -8.21
N GLU A 64 -2.14 -21.11 -8.91
CA GLU A 64 -3.56 -20.73 -9.08
C GLU A 64 -4.37 -21.87 -9.68
N LEU A 65 -3.88 -22.49 -10.76
CA LEU A 65 -4.54 -23.61 -11.44
C LEU A 65 -4.63 -24.86 -10.55
N GLU A 66 -3.58 -25.13 -9.76
CA GLU A 66 -3.53 -26.32 -8.91
C GLU A 66 -4.39 -26.21 -7.67
N TYR A 67 -4.39 -25.04 -7.04
CA TYR A 67 -5.12 -24.83 -5.77
C TYR A 67 -6.51 -24.23 -5.95
N GLY A 68 -6.82 -23.70 -7.14
CA GLY A 68 -8.07 -23.02 -7.41
C GLY A 68 -8.23 -21.67 -6.69
N ILE A 69 -7.16 -21.14 -6.06
CA ILE A 69 -7.17 -19.85 -5.36
C ILE A 69 -6.69 -18.78 -6.34
N PRO A 70 -7.50 -17.76 -6.67
CA PRO A 70 -7.07 -16.70 -7.58
C PRO A 70 -5.81 -15.97 -7.08
N ILE A 71 -4.84 -15.76 -7.96
CA ILE A 71 -3.64 -14.96 -7.70
C ILE A 71 -3.68 -13.73 -8.61
N VAL A 72 -4.16 -12.63 -8.05
CA VAL A 72 -4.57 -11.45 -8.83
C VAL A 72 -3.38 -10.71 -9.42
N ASN A 73 -2.28 -10.58 -8.66
CA ASN A 73 -1.08 -9.88 -9.11
C ASN A 73 0.18 -10.68 -8.82
N GLN A 74 1.18 -10.49 -9.66
CA GLN A 74 2.57 -10.81 -9.39
C GLN A 74 3.38 -9.51 -9.41
N ARG A 75 4.18 -9.26 -8.38
CA ARG A 75 4.92 -8.01 -8.19
C ARG A 75 6.38 -8.27 -7.88
N ILE A 76 7.19 -7.25 -8.13
CA ILE A 76 8.58 -7.19 -7.68
C ILE A 76 8.71 -5.97 -6.76
N SER A 77 9.49 -6.11 -5.70
CA SER A 77 9.99 -4.99 -4.91
C SER A 77 11.51 -5.02 -4.89
N VAL A 78 12.17 -3.86 -5.04
CA VAL A 78 13.62 -3.77 -5.08
C VAL A 78 14.13 -2.86 -3.96
N THR A 79 15.43 -2.96 -3.66
CA THR A 79 16.12 -2.04 -2.74
C THR A 79 15.80 -0.60 -3.13
N PRO A 80 15.56 0.32 -2.16
CA PRO A 80 15.31 1.72 -2.47
C PRO A 80 16.35 2.30 -3.43
N ILE A 81 15.89 2.76 -4.59
CA ILE A 81 16.78 3.18 -5.70
C ILE A 81 17.64 4.39 -5.34
N ALA A 82 17.22 5.23 -4.40
CA ALA A 82 18.08 6.30 -3.91
C ALA A 82 19.41 5.78 -3.33
N LEU A 83 19.42 4.61 -2.72
CA LEU A 83 20.62 3.96 -2.19
C LEU A 83 21.47 3.34 -3.31
N VAL A 84 20.83 2.73 -4.28
CA VAL A 84 21.49 1.99 -5.37
C VAL A 84 22.09 2.95 -6.40
N GLY A 85 21.34 4.00 -6.78
CA GLY A 85 21.76 5.00 -7.79
C GLY A 85 22.67 6.10 -7.27
N GLY A 86 22.87 6.19 -5.95
CA GLY A 86 23.55 7.34 -5.34
C GLY A 86 25.02 7.56 -5.75
N GLY A 87 25.67 6.51 -6.27
CA GLY A 87 27.05 6.60 -6.76
C GLY A 87 27.18 6.96 -8.25
N ALA A 88 26.13 6.72 -9.04
CA ALA A 88 26.14 6.93 -10.49
C ALA A 88 25.35 8.18 -10.91
N CYS A 89 24.26 8.51 -10.19
CA CYS A 89 23.35 9.58 -10.57
C CYS A 89 23.81 10.93 -10.02
N THR A 90 23.89 11.92 -10.89
CA THR A 90 24.32 13.30 -10.58
C THR A 90 23.21 14.33 -10.73
N CYS A 91 22.09 13.94 -11.34
CA CYS A 91 20.91 14.77 -11.57
C CYS A 91 19.61 13.94 -11.56
N PRO A 92 18.43 14.57 -11.50
CA PRO A 92 17.15 13.85 -11.55
C PRO A 92 16.95 13.00 -12.81
N GLU A 93 17.43 13.46 -13.96
CA GLU A 93 17.29 12.78 -15.25
C GLU A 93 18.01 11.42 -15.27
N ASP A 94 19.14 11.30 -14.55
CA ASP A 94 19.86 10.02 -14.40
C ASP A 94 18.97 8.98 -13.70
N PHE A 95 18.26 9.38 -12.65
CA PHE A 95 17.30 8.51 -11.97
C PHE A 95 16.11 8.09 -12.85
N VAL A 96 15.66 8.96 -13.77
CA VAL A 96 14.61 8.58 -14.74
C VAL A 96 15.07 7.45 -15.65
N THR A 97 16.36 7.36 -16.00
CA THR A 97 16.86 6.23 -16.79
C THR A 97 16.78 4.92 -16.02
N ILE A 98 17.07 4.96 -14.70
CA ILE A 98 16.88 3.79 -13.83
C ILE A 98 15.40 3.39 -13.77
N ALA A 99 14.47 4.36 -13.64
CA ALA A 99 13.03 4.06 -13.65
C ALA A 99 12.61 3.34 -14.94
N LYS A 100 13.09 3.76 -16.10
CA LYS A 100 12.84 3.11 -17.39
C LYS A 100 13.41 1.70 -17.44
N THR A 101 14.62 1.49 -16.93
CA THR A 101 15.23 0.15 -16.80
C THR A 101 14.39 -0.79 -15.93
N LEU A 102 13.86 -0.28 -14.80
CA LEU A 102 12.95 -1.04 -13.94
C LEU A 102 11.65 -1.40 -14.67
N ASP A 103 11.07 -0.49 -15.44
CA ASP A 103 9.86 -0.73 -16.22
C ASP A 103 10.07 -1.77 -17.32
N GLU A 104 11.20 -1.70 -18.03
CA GLU A 104 11.60 -2.69 -19.02
C GLU A 104 11.79 -4.08 -18.40
N ALA A 105 12.45 -4.16 -17.23
CA ALA A 105 12.61 -5.41 -16.49
C ALA A 105 11.25 -5.97 -16.00
N ALA A 106 10.34 -5.10 -15.54
CA ALA A 106 8.99 -5.50 -15.17
C ALA A 106 8.17 -6.01 -16.36
N LYS A 107 8.31 -5.39 -17.53
CA LYS A 107 7.70 -5.84 -18.78
C LYS A 107 8.26 -7.18 -19.23
N ALA A 108 9.59 -7.35 -19.18
CA ALA A 108 10.27 -8.58 -19.56
C ALA A 108 9.92 -9.79 -18.68
N THR A 109 9.70 -9.57 -17.38
CA THR A 109 9.28 -10.61 -16.43
C THR A 109 7.77 -10.83 -16.40
N GLY A 110 6.99 -9.93 -16.99
CA GLY A 110 5.53 -10.01 -17.07
C GLY A 110 4.79 -9.64 -15.78
N VAL A 111 5.48 -9.09 -14.77
CA VAL A 111 4.84 -8.67 -13.50
C VAL A 111 3.95 -7.45 -13.68
N ASN A 112 2.95 -7.30 -12.82
CA ASN A 112 1.99 -6.19 -12.89
C ASN A 112 2.61 -4.87 -12.44
N PHE A 113 3.38 -4.89 -11.33
CA PHE A 113 4.00 -3.71 -10.75
C PHE A 113 5.41 -4.02 -10.23
N LEU A 114 6.26 -2.99 -10.22
CA LEU A 114 7.58 -3.01 -9.62
C LEU A 114 7.74 -1.80 -8.71
N GLY A 115 7.87 -2.06 -7.39
CA GLY A 115 8.11 -1.06 -6.36
C GLY A 115 9.60 -0.95 -6.00
N GLY A 116 9.97 0.15 -5.33
CA GLY A 116 11.34 0.40 -4.90
C GLY A 116 11.98 1.62 -5.55
N TYR A 117 11.26 2.33 -6.43
CA TYR A 117 11.70 3.67 -6.83
C TYR A 117 11.49 4.65 -5.67
N SER A 118 12.30 4.48 -4.62
CA SER A 118 12.01 4.97 -3.28
C SER A 118 13.20 5.66 -2.64
N ALA A 119 12.88 6.59 -1.69
CA ALA A 119 13.84 7.27 -0.83
C ALA A 119 13.40 7.17 0.64
N LEU A 120 14.35 6.94 1.55
CA LEU A 120 14.13 6.80 2.99
C LEU A 120 14.71 8.03 3.72
N VAL A 121 13.89 9.07 3.87
CA VAL A 121 14.34 10.41 4.29
C VAL A 121 13.81 10.84 5.66
N SER A 122 13.38 9.91 6.48
CA SER A 122 12.79 10.20 7.78
C SER A 122 13.70 11.01 8.72
N LYS A 123 15.01 10.97 8.54
CA LYS A 123 15.96 11.68 9.36
C LYS A 123 16.69 12.81 8.65
N GLY A 124 16.85 12.75 7.35
CA GLY A 124 17.50 13.74 6.51
C GLY A 124 17.52 13.25 5.07
N MET A 125 17.89 14.11 4.14
CA MET A 125 18.02 13.82 2.72
C MET A 125 19.48 13.93 2.30
N THR A 126 19.95 12.97 1.52
CA THR A 126 21.21 13.07 0.78
C THR A 126 20.98 13.72 -0.57
N PRO A 127 22.02 14.19 -1.31
CA PRO A 127 21.83 14.65 -2.68
C PRO A 127 21.17 13.62 -3.60
N ALA A 128 21.46 12.33 -3.42
CA ALA A 128 20.83 11.26 -4.18
C ALA A 128 19.31 11.13 -3.89
N ASP A 129 18.91 11.26 -2.61
CA ASP A 129 17.49 11.28 -2.23
C ASP A 129 16.78 12.47 -2.88
N GLU A 130 17.41 13.67 -2.88
CA GLU A 130 16.84 14.89 -3.48
C GLU A 130 16.69 14.75 -5.00
N HIS A 131 17.66 14.15 -5.69
CA HIS A 131 17.60 13.89 -7.13
C HIS A 131 16.50 12.87 -7.45
N LEU A 132 16.45 11.74 -6.73
CA LEU A 132 15.39 10.74 -6.93
C LEU A 132 14.01 11.36 -6.70
N ILE A 133 13.79 12.04 -5.56
CA ILE A 133 12.49 12.64 -5.24
C ILE A 133 12.09 13.65 -6.32
N SER A 134 13.03 14.47 -6.79
CA SER A 134 12.76 15.46 -7.85
C SER A 134 12.47 14.82 -9.22
N SER A 135 12.92 13.59 -9.45
CA SER A 135 12.68 12.85 -10.69
C SER A 135 11.31 12.13 -10.73
N ILE A 136 10.63 11.94 -9.57
CA ILE A 136 9.39 11.15 -9.46
C ILE A 136 8.32 11.55 -10.50
N PRO A 137 7.99 12.85 -10.71
CA PRO A 137 6.98 13.22 -11.69
C PRO A 137 7.26 12.70 -13.09
N MET A 138 8.51 12.88 -13.57
CA MET A 138 8.93 12.43 -14.89
C MET A 138 9.04 10.90 -14.96
N ALA A 139 9.55 10.26 -13.91
CA ALA A 139 9.67 8.81 -13.83
C ALA A 139 8.30 8.13 -13.94
N LEU A 140 7.31 8.58 -13.15
CA LEU A 140 5.97 7.99 -13.14
C LEU A 140 5.14 8.33 -14.39
N ALA A 141 5.39 9.46 -15.03
CA ALA A 141 4.77 9.80 -16.31
C ALA A 141 5.36 9.01 -17.49
N SER A 142 6.62 8.55 -17.40
CA SER A 142 7.32 7.86 -18.48
C SER A 142 7.37 6.33 -18.32
N THR A 143 6.76 5.78 -17.27
CA THR A 143 6.75 4.35 -16.97
C THR A 143 5.34 3.83 -16.65
N GLU A 144 5.07 2.58 -17.01
CA GLU A 144 3.75 1.97 -16.80
C GLU A 144 3.64 1.23 -15.45
N ARG A 145 4.67 0.48 -15.07
CA ARG A 145 4.65 -0.50 -13.97
C ARG A 145 5.44 -0.09 -12.74
N VAL A 146 6.25 0.96 -12.85
CA VAL A 146 7.08 1.44 -11.75
C VAL A 146 6.23 2.21 -10.74
N CYS A 147 6.43 1.85 -9.46
CA CYS A 147 5.81 2.52 -8.32
C CYS A 147 6.87 3.15 -7.42
N SER A 148 6.51 4.24 -6.78
CA SER A 148 7.40 5.05 -5.96
C SER A 148 6.89 5.25 -4.55
N SER A 149 7.81 5.38 -3.60
CA SER A 149 7.47 5.79 -2.23
C SER A 149 8.57 6.61 -1.58
N VAL A 150 8.15 7.48 -0.65
CA VAL A 150 9.08 8.27 0.16
C VAL A 150 8.68 8.17 1.64
N ASN A 151 9.60 7.69 2.49
CA ASN A 151 9.37 7.59 3.92
C ASN A 151 9.88 8.84 4.63
N VAL A 152 8.96 9.75 5.01
CA VAL A 152 9.29 11.09 5.54
C VAL A 152 9.39 11.16 7.06
N GLY A 153 9.01 10.10 7.77
CA GLY A 153 8.98 10.10 9.23
C GLY A 153 9.02 8.73 9.86
N SER A 154 9.30 8.70 11.15
CA SER A 154 9.14 7.52 11.97
C SER A 154 8.96 7.89 13.45
N THR A 155 8.42 6.96 14.23
CA THR A 155 8.31 7.10 15.68
C THR A 155 9.66 7.37 16.33
N LYS A 156 10.76 6.82 15.78
CA LYS A 156 12.11 6.97 16.34
C LYS A 156 12.80 8.26 15.91
N THR A 157 12.49 8.80 14.75
CA THR A 157 13.21 9.95 14.18
C THR A 157 12.43 11.24 14.18
N GLY A 158 11.10 11.18 14.38
CA GLY A 158 10.21 12.31 14.17
C GLY A 158 9.84 12.46 12.68
N ILE A 159 9.37 13.62 12.29
CA ILE A 159 8.93 13.92 10.92
C ILE A 159 9.89 14.93 10.29
N ASN A 160 10.40 14.62 9.11
CA ASN A 160 11.21 15.51 8.29
C ASN A 160 10.29 16.46 7.51
N MET A 161 10.09 17.67 8.03
CA MET A 161 9.16 18.65 7.44
C MET A 161 9.69 19.23 6.12
N ASP A 162 11.00 19.22 5.87
CA ASP A 162 11.56 19.60 4.57
C ASP A 162 11.17 18.57 3.49
N ALA A 163 11.22 17.28 3.83
CA ALA A 163 10.76 16.21 2.96
C ALA A 163 9.23 16.27 2.76
N VAL A 164 8.46 16.54 3.82
CA VAL A 164 6.99 16.69 3.74
C VAL A 164 6.61 17.81 2.78
N ARG A 165 7.23 18.99 2.92
CA ARG A 165 7.01 20.11 1.99
C ARG A 165 7.33 19.72 0.56
N LYS A 166 8.51 19.11 0.34
CA LYS A 166 8.94 18.64 -0.98
C LYS A 166 7.96 17.63 -1.56
N MET A 167 7.44 16.71 -0.76
CA MET A 167 6.46 15.72 -1.25
C MET A 167 5.13 16.34 -1.62
N GLY A 168 4.67 17.40 -0.96
CA GLY A 168 3.51 18.16 -1.41
C GLY A 168 3.69 18.74 -2.82
N GLU A 169 4.86 19.30 -3.10
CA GLU A 169 5.23 19.80 -4.43
C GLU A 169 5.30 18.65 -5.45
N ILE A 170 5.92 17.52 -5.09
CA ILE A 170 6.08 16.34 -5.97
C ILE A 170 4.75 15.69 -6.31
N VAL A 171 3.84 15.50 -5.34
CA VAL A 171 2.49 14.97 -5.61
C VAL A 171 1.75 15.87 -6.59
N LYS A 172 1.81 17.20 -6.38
CA LYS A 172 1.20 18.17 -7.30
C LYS A 172 1.80 18.09 -8.70
N ALA A 173 3.13 18.09 -8.81
CA ALA A 173 3.84 17.99 -10.08
C ALA A 173 3.57 16.64 -10.79
N THR A 174 3.45 15.53 -10.03
CA THR A 174 3.09 14.22 -10.59
C THR A 174 1.67 14.23 -11.16
N ALA A 175 0.73 14.86 -10.45
CA ALA A 175 -0.65 15.02 -10.94
C ALA A 175 -0.69 15.82 -12.25
N GLU A 176 0.08 16.90 -12.34
CA GLU A 176 0.20 17.73 -13.55
C GLU A 176 0.87 16.97 -14.70
N ALA A 177 1.95 16.22 -14.42
CA ALA A 177 2.68 15.45 -15.42
C ALA A 177 1.88 14.28 -16.02
N THR A 178 0.82 13.83 -15.32
CA THR A 178 -0.07 12.73 -15.77
C THR A 178 -1.53 13.17 -15.90
N ALA A 179 -1.76 14.47 -16.16
CA ALA A 179 -3.10 15.05 -16.26
C ALA A 179 -3.96 14.36 -17.34
N ASP A 180 -3.35 14.00 -18.47
CA ASP A 180 -4.02 13.32 -19.58
C ASP A 180 -4.49 11.90 -19.23
N GLU A 181 -3.96 11.31 -18.15
CA GLU A 181 -4.30 9.99 -17.61
C GLU A 181 -5.05 10.11 -16.26
N ASN A 182 -5.88 11.13 -16.06
CA ASN A 182 -6.62 11.39 -14.82
C ASN A 182 -5.70 11.53 -13.58
N SER A 183 -4.49 12.04 -13.73
CA SER A 183 -3.47 12.15 -12.68
C SER A 183 -3.06 10.79 -12.06
N ALA A 184 -3.16 9.71 -12.84
CA ALA A 184 -2.93 8.33 -12.41
C ALA A 184 -1.49 8.07 -11.92
N GLY A 185 -0.52 8.91 -12.27
CA GLY A 185 0.82 8.86 -11.68
C GLY A 185 0.81 8.93 -10.15
N CYS A 186 -0.13 9.69 -9.57
CA CYS A 186 -0.28 9.79 -8.12
C CYS A 186 -0.80 8.49 -7.49
N ALA A 187 -1.52 7.64 -8.22
CA ALA A 187 -1.93 6.32 -7.75
C ALA A 187 -0.73 5.36 -7.59
N LYS A 188 0.40 5.66 -8.25
CA LYS A 188 1.66 4.91 -8.16
C LYS A 188 2.66 5.52 -7.14
N LEU A 189 2.27 6.57 -6.41
CA LEU A 189 3.12 7.30 -5.46
C LEU A 189 2.55 7.25 -4.05
N VAL A 190 3.36 6.82 -3.07
CA VAL A 190 2.97 6.73 -1.67
C VAL A 190 3.96 7.48 -0.79
N VAL A 191 3.44 8.29 0.14
CA VAL A 191 4.25 8.95 1.17
C VAL A 191 4.01 8.26 2.51
N PHE A 192 5.08 7.74 3.12
CA PHE A 192 5.01 6.95 4.35
C PHE A 192 5.54 7.69 5.58
N CYS A 193 4.99 7.28 6.74
CA CYS A 193 5.64 7.33 8.03
C CYS A 193 5.67 5.92 8.64
N ASN A 194 6.80 5.50 9.21
CA ASN A 194 7.04 4.13 9.70
C ASN A 194 6.81 3.06 8.60
N ALA A 195 7.31 3.26 7.38
CA ALA A 195 7.20 2.27 6.32
C ALA A 195 7.81 0.93 6.74
N PRO A 196 7.12 -0.21 6.52
CA PRO A 196 7.71 -1.54 6.76
C PRO A 196 8.63 -1.93 5.60
N ASP A 197 9.66 -2.73 5.92
CA ASP A 197 10.62 -3.23 4.92
C ASP A 197 10.07 -4.43 4.13
N ASP A 198 9.01 -5.07 4.60
CA ASP A 198 8.42 -6.31 4.09
C ASP A 198 6.98 -6.12 3.57
N ASN A 199 6.72 -5.06 2.82
CA ASN A 199 5.39 -4.73 2.31
C ASN A 199 5.11 -5.36 0.94
N PRO A 200 4.26 -6.43 0.84
CA PRO A 200 3.87 -7.01 -0.45
C PRO A 200 2.71 -6.27 -1.12
N PHE A 201 1.96 -5.47 -0.38
CA PHE A 201 0.83 -4.67 -0.87
C PHE A 201 1.25 -3.26 -1.27
N MET A 202 0.31 -2.49 -1.84
CA MET A 202 0.40 -1.09 -2.26
C MET A 202 1.45 -0.79 -3.33
N ALA A 203 1.33 0.41 -3.90
CA ALA A 203 2.28 0.96 -4.84
C ALA A 203 3.65 1.28 -4.17
N GLY A 204 3.67 1.48 -2.86
CA GLY A 204 4.84 1.92 -2.11
C GLY A 204 5.78 0.81 -1.63
N ALA A 205 5.64 -0.43 -2.10
CA ALA A 205 6.51 -1.53 -1.69
C ALA A 205 7.98 -1.27 -2.08
N TYR A 206 8.90 -1.72 -1.22
CA TYR A 206 10.33 -1.81 -1.50
C TYR A 206 10.94 -2.99 -0.74
N HIS A 207 12.13 -3.42 -1.16
CA HIS A 207 12.89 -4.49 -0.50
C HIS A 207 13.84 -3.89 0.53
N GLY A 208 13.70 -4.32 1.78
CA GLY A 208 14.52 -3.81 2.90
C GLY A 208 16.01 -4.13 2.74
N VAL A 209 16.86 -3.21 3.16
CA VAL A 209 18.32 -3.35 3.03
C VAL A 209 18.93 -4.47 3.90
N THR A 210 18.17 -4.97 4.87
CA THR A 210 18.60 -6.07 5.78
C THR A 210 17.99 -7.41 5.38
N GLU A 211 17.16 -7.45 4.35
CA GLU A 211 16.55 -8.66 3.81
C GLU A 211 17.57 -9.53 3.06
N ALA A 212 17.18 -10.79 2.79
CA ALA A 212 17.98 -11.69 1.96
C ALA A 212 18.09 -11.19 0.50
N ASP A 213 18.99 -11.77 -0.29
CA ASP A 213 19.19 -11.37 -1.69
C ASP A 213 17.92 -11.44 -2.55
N ALA A 214 17.05 -12.43 -2.27
CA ALA A 214 15.69 -12.49 -2.77
C ALA A 214 14.76 -13.13 -1.73
N VAL A 215 13.50 -12.68 -1.65
CA VAL A 215 12.49 -13.16 -0.69
C VAL A 215 11.11 -13.19 -1.38
N ILE A 216 10.28 -14.19 -1.07
CA ILE A 216 8.88 -14.25 -1.49
C ILE A 216 7.98 -13.78 -0.35
N HIS A 217 7.18 -12.78 -0.61
CA HIS A 217 6.08 -12.33 0.24
C HIS A 217 4.73 -12.60 -0.43
N VAL A 218 3.72 -12.91 0.36
CA VAL A 218 2.36 -13.11 -0.17
C VAL A 218 1.39 -12.22 0.58
N GLY A 219 0.58 -11.51 -0.18
CA GLY A 219 -0.55 -10.76 0.34
C GLY A 219 -1.86 -11.50 0.06
N VAL A 220 -2.63 -11.78 1.10
CA VAL A 220 -3.94 -12.43 0.99
C VAL A 220 -5.03 -11.48 1.49
N SER A 221 -6.17 -11.51 0.83
CA SER A 221 -7.31 -10.64 1.14
C SER A 221 -8.61 -11.42 1.15
N GLY A 222 -9.61 -10.90 1.83
CA GLY A 222 -10.94 -11.49 1.91
C GLY A 222 -11.92 -10.68 2.74
N PRO A 223 -12.17 -9.38 2.41
CA PRO A 223 -13.23 -8.61 3.05
C PRO A 223 -14.57 -9.30 2.96
N GLY A 224 -14.93 -9.84 1.80
CA GLY A 224 -16.17 -10.57 1.58
C GLY A 224 -16.32 -11.79 2.49
N VAL A 225 -15.24 -12.51 2.79
CA VAL A 225 -15.24 -13.65 3.71
C VAL A 225 -15.58 -13.22 5.14
N ILE A 226 -14.96 -12.12 5.60
CA ILE A 226 -15.25 -11.54 6.92
C ILE A 226 -16.70 -11.02 6.99
N LYS A 227 -17.13 -10.28 5.96
CA LYS A 227 -18.50 -9.77 5.88
C LYS A 227 -19.51 -10.92 6.00
N ARG A 228 -19.36 -11.96 5.18
CA ARG A 228 -20.26 -13.11 5.19
C ARG A 228 -20.31 -13.79 6.55
N ALA A 229 -19.18 -13.97 7.21
CA ALA A 229 -19.13 -14.56 8.54
C ALA A 229 -19.87 -13.69 9.60
N LEU A 230 -19.84 -12.35 9.46
CA LEU A 230 -20.56 -11.44 10.35
C LEU A 230 -22.07 -11.43 10.08
N GLU A 231 -22.52 -11.58 8.84
CA GLU A 231 -23.94 -11.75 8.50
C GLU A 231 -24.59 -12.92 9.25
N GLU A 232 -23.84 -13.99 9.47
CA GLU A 232 -24.32 -15.19 10.19
C GLU A 232 -24.51 -14.98 11.71
N VAL A 233 -23.84 -13.96 12.26
CA VAL A 233 -23.92 -13.60 13.69
C VAL A 233 -24.54 -12.22 13.92
N ARG A 234 -25.37 -11.76 12.98
CA ARG A 234 -26.04 -10.46 13.06
C ARG A 234 -26.90 -10.37 14.31
N GLY A 235 -26.73 -9.30 15.08
CA GLY A 235 -27.45 -9.06 16.32
C GLY A 235 -26.81 -9.69 17.57
N GLU A 236 -25.75 -10.46 17.41
CA GLU A 236 -24.96 -10.96 18.54
C GLU A 236 -24.09 -9.84 19.15
N ASN A 237 -23.59 -10.10 20.37
CA ASN A 237 -22.74 -9.14 21.07
C ASN A 237 -21.31 -9.07 20.49
N PHE A 238 -20.54 -8.06 20.92
CA PHE A 238 -19.17 -7.85 20.42
C PHE A 238 -18.20 -8.99 20.72
N GLU A 239 -18.41 -9.80 21.74
CA GLU A 239 -17.56 -10.97 22.05
C GLU A 239 -17.70 -12.02 20.94
N VAL A 240 -18.92 -12.28 20.49
CA VAL A 240 -19.19 -13.19 19.36
C VAL A 240 -18.63 -12.64 18.07
N LEU A 241 -18.81 -11.33 17.79
CA LEU A 241 -18.23 -10.68 16.61
C LEU A 241 -16.69 -10.81 16.60
N CYS A 242 -16.03 -10.52 17.71
CA CYS A 242 -14.58 -10.64 17.85
C CYS A 242 -14.07 -12.06 17.54
N GLU A 243 -14.71 -13.08 18.13
CA GLU A 243 -14.32 -14.47 17.90
C GLU A 243 -14.58 -14.90 16.45
N THR A 244 -15.66 -14.42 15.82
CA THR A 244 -15.99 -14.71 14.43
C THR A 244 -14.93 -14.11 13.49
N VAL A 245 -14.61 -12.80 13.62
CA VAL A 245 -13.57 -12.14 12.82
C VAL A 245 -12.24 -12.86 12.98
N LYS A 246 -11.81 -13.12 14.21
CA LYS A 246 -10.53 -13.77 14.51
C LYS A 246 -10.43 -15.17 13.88
N LYS A 247 -11.46 -16.00 13.99
CA LYS A 247 -11.50 -17.35 13.40
C LYS A 247 -11.47 -17.31 11.88
N THR A 248 -12.19 -16.37 11.28
CA THR A 248 -12.22 -16.20 9.82
C THR A 248 -10.87 -15.70 9.30
N ALA A 249 -10.28 -14.70 9.95
CA ALA A 249 -8.95 -14.21 9.63
C ALA A 249 -7.86 -15.29 9.72
N PHE A 250 -7.97 -16.19 10.72
CA PHE A 250 -7.10 -17.36 10.82
C PHE A 250 -7.16 -18.23 9.56
N LYS A 251 -8.37 -18.54 9.05
CA LYS A 251 -8.56 -19.40 7.86
C LYS A 251 -7.99 -18.74 6.61
N VAL A 252 -8.28 -17.45 6.40
CA VAL A 252 -7.77 -16.67 5.27
C VAL A 252 -6.23 -16.63 5.28
N THR A 253 -5.61 -16.39 6.43
CA THR A 253 -4.15 -16.38 6.58
C THR A 253 -3.53 -17.74 6.24
N ARG A 254 -4.17 -18.84 6.65
CA ARG A 254 -3.69 -20.21 6.33
C ARG A 254 -3.69 -20.48 4.83
N ALA A 255 -4.67 -20.00 4.09
CA ALA A 255 -4.69 -20.10 2.63
C ALA A 255 -3.52 -19.32 2.00
N GLY A 256 -3.28 -18.08 2.45
CA GLY A 256 -2.13 -17.28 2.00
C GLY A 256 -0.79 -17.95 2.31
N GLN A 257 -0.62 -18.51 3.51
CA GLN A 257 0.61 -19.23 3.87
C GLN A 257 0.86 -20.46 3.00
N LEU A 258 -0.19 -21.20 2.64
CA LEU A 258 -0.07 -22.36 1.76
C LEU A 258 0.52 -21.94 0.39
N VAL A 259 -0.03 -20.89 -0.20
CA VAL A 259 0.45 -20.34 -1.47
C VAL A 259 1.88 -19.81 -1.34
N ALA A 260 2.20 -19.10 -0.24
CA ALA A 260 3.54 -18.56 0.00
C ALA A 260 4.61 -19.64 0.09
N GLN A 261 4.34 -20.71 0.84
CA GLN A 261 5.26 -21.84 0.98
C GLN A 261 5.48 -22.57 -0.35
N GLU A 262 4.44 -22.75 -1.13
CA GLU A 262 4.54 -23.41 -2.43
C GLU A 262 5.27 -22.53 -3.46
N ALA A 263 5.01 -21.23 -3.49
CA ALA A 263 5.74 -20.29 -4.34
C ALA A 263 7.23 -20.27 -3.98
N SER A 264 7.57 -20.19 -2.69
CA SER A 264 8.95 -20.28 -2.19
C SER A 264 9.64 -21.56 -2.64
N ARG A 265 8.99 -22.71 -2.48
CA ARG A 265 9.52 -24.01 -2.86
C ARG A 265 9.79 -24.13 -4.37
N ARG A 266 8.84 -23.70 -5.22
CA ARG A 266 8.98 -23.80 -6.69
C ARG A 266 10.02 -22.83 -7.25
N LEU A 267 10.08 -21.62 -6.67
CA LEU A 267 11.02 -20.60 -7.11
C LEU A 267 12.41 -20.77 -6.51
N GLY A 268 12.57 -21.58 -5.46
CA GLY A 268 13.84 -21.74 -4.75
C GLY A 268 14.29 -20.48 -4.02
N VAL A 269 13.34 -19.62 -3.61
CA VAL A 269 13.57 -18.35 -2.94
C VAL A 269 12.97 -18.41 -1.53
N PRO A 270 13.67 -17.94 -0.46
CA PRO A 270 13.15 -17.96 0.90
C PRO A 270 11.77 -17.33 1.03
N PHE A 271 10.93 -17.91 1.90
CA PHE A 271 9.67 -17.32 2.29
C PHE A 271 9.90 -16.26 3.38
N GLY A 272 9.41 -15.03 3.15
CA GLY A 272 9.46 -13.92 4.09
C GLY A 272 8.20 -13.85 4.94
N ILE A 273 7.15 -13.19 4.42
CA ILE A 273 5.91 -13.00 5.18
C ILE A 273 4.67 -13.39 4.41
N VAL A 274 3.60 -13.64 5.18
CA VAL A 274 2.22 -13.54 4.73
C VAL A 274 1.59 -12.28 5.32
N ASP A 275 1.08 -11.42 4.46
CA ASP A 275 0.34 -10.22 4.84
C ASP A 275 -1.16 -10.50 4.68
N LEU A 276 -1.89 -10.48 5.80
CA LEU A 276 -3.34 -10.52 5.79
C LEU A 276 -3.87 -9.09 5.88
N SER A 277 -4.12 -8.50 4.74
CA SER A 277 -4.78 -7.20 4.66
C SER A 277 -6.16 -7.36 4.04
N LEU A 278 -7.18 -6.88 4.75
CA LEU A 278 -8.51 -6.74 4.18
C LEU A 278 -8.46 -5.57 3.19
N ALA A 279 -7.97 -5.85 1.99
CA ALA A 279 -7.85 -4.91 0.91
C ALA A 279 -9.06 -5.10 -0.04
N PRO A 280 -10.03 -4.18 -0.04
CA PRO A 280 -11.24 -4.33 -0.83
C PRO A 280 -10.96 -4.25 -2.34
N THR A 281 -11.97 -4.63 -3.13
CA THR A 281 -12.03 -4.36 -4.57
C THR A 281 -13.33 -3.64 -4.90
N PRO A 282 -13.46 -3.06 -6.12
CA PRO A 282 -14.72 -2.48 -6.57
C PRO A 282 -15.85 -3.50 -6.76
N ALA A 283 -15.58 -4.79 -6.56
CA ALA A 283 -16.58 -5.84 -6.68
C ALA A 283 -17.60 -5.78 -5.53
N VAL A 284 -18.86 -5.96 -5.87
CA VAL A 284 -19.96 -6.00 -4.89
C VAL A 284 -19.70 -7.09 -3.85
N GLY A 285 -19.78 -6.72 -2.58
CA GLY A 285 -19.60 -7.63 -1.44
C GLY A 285 -18.15 -7.77 -0.95
N ASP A 286 -17.17 -7.16 -1.62
CA ASP A 286 -15.77 -7.14 -1.22
C ASP A 286 -15.38 -5.76 -0.67
N SER A 287 -15.99 -5.35 0.43
CA SER A 287 -15.92 -4.01 1.01
C SER A 287 -15.64 -4.04 2.51
N VAL A 288 -14.66 -3.24 2.95
CA VAL A 288 -14.40 -3.02 4.39
C VAL A 288 -15.48 -2.12 4.99
N ALA A 289 -16.02 -1.16 4.24
CA ALA A 289 -17.14 -0.34 4.71
C ALA A 289 -18.34 -1.22 5.05
N GLU A 290 -18.70 -2.17 4.18
CA GLU A 290 -19.81 -3.09 4.42
C GLU A 290 -19.58 -4.00 5.64
N ILE A 291 -18.33 -4.38 5.95
CA ILE A 291 -17.99 -5.10 7.20
C ILE A 291 -18.35 -4.24 8.42
N LEU A 292 -18.01 -2.95 8.40
CA LEU A 292 -18.29 -2.04 9.51
C LEU A 292 -19.79 -1.78 9.65
N GLU A 293 -20.52 -1.74 8.55
CA GLU A 293 -21.98 -1.60 8.53
C GLU A 293 -22.67 -2.87 9.08
N GLU A 294 -22.16 -4.08 8.79
CA GLU A 294 -22.65 -5.32 9.41
C GLU A 294 -22.45 -5.36 10.93
N MET A 295 -21.50 -4.60 11.48
CA MET A 295 -21.34 -4.43 12.93
C MET A 295 -22.41 -3.52 13.56
N GLY A 296 -23.33 -2.97 12.75
CA GLY A 296 -24.48 -2.17 13.22
C GLY A 296 -24.39 -0.68 12.94
N LEU A 297 -23.48 -0.25 12.06
CA LEU A 297 -23.45 1.15 11.60
C LEU A 297 -24.39 1.33 10.41
N GLU A 298 -25.17 2.41 10.42
CA GLU A 298 -26.03 2.78 9.28
C GLU A 298 -25.20 3.11 8.03
N SER A 299 -24.04 3.74 8.23
CA SER A 299 -23.06 4.03 7.20
C SER A 299 -21.67 4.16 7.83
N VAL A 300 -20.65 3.73 7.10
CA VAL A 300 -19.29 4.11 7.43
C VAL A 300 -19.17 5.63 7.43
N GLY A 301 -18.42 6.18 8.41
CA GLY A 301 -18.39 7.64 8.68
C GLY A 301 -19.24 8.06 9.89
N ALA A 302 -20.31 7.32 10.23
CA ALA A 302 -21.11 7.58 11.41
C ALA A 302 -20.30 7.53 12.73
N PRO A 303 -20.77 8.16 13.82
CA PRO A 303 -20.19 7.94 15.15
C PRO A 303 -20.15 6.45 15.49
N GLY A 304 -18.99 5.96 15.96
CA GLY A 304 -18.74 4.53 16.18
C GLY A 304 -17.83 3.88 15.13
N THR A 305 -17.71 4.44 13.92
CA THR A 305 -16.88 3.86 12.83
C THR A 305 -15.43 3.61 13.25
N THR A 306 -14.78 4.58 13.91
CA THR A 306 -13.40 4.41 14.37
C THR A 306 -13.26 3.28 15.40
N ALA A 307 -14.26 3.12 16.31
CA ALA A 307 -14.27 2.03 17.29
C ALA A 307 -14.49 0.66 16.61
N ALA A 308 -15.42 0.58 15.65
CA ALA A 308 -15.66 -0.64 14.89
C ALA A 308 -14.42 -1.06 14.07
N LEU A 309 -13.75 -0.09 13.42
CA LEU A 309 -12.52 -0.32 12.68
C LEU A 309 -11.36 -0.77 13.60
N ALA A 310 -11.24 -0.19 14.79
CA ALA A 310 -10.26 -0.62 15.79
C ALA A 310 -10.47 -2.08 16.19
N LEU A 311 -11.72 -2.48 16.45
CA LEU A 311 -12.08 -3.86 16.72
C LEU A 311 -11.71 -4.78 15.55
N LEU A 312 -12.13 -4.42 14.33
CA LEU A 312 -11.85 -5.20 13.13
C LEU A 312 -10.35 -5.42 12.94
N ASN A 313 -9.59 -4.33 12.95
CA ASN A 313 -8.15 -4.36 12.74
C ASN A 313 -7.40 -5.23 13.78
N ASP A 314 -7.78 -5.12 15.04
CA ASP A 314 -7.19 -5.90 16.14
C ASP A 314 -7.52 -7.40 16.00
N GLN A 315 -8.78 -7.76 15.69
CA GLN A 315 -9.17 -9.16 15.57
C GLN A 315 -8.58 -9.83 14.31
N VAL A 316 -8.46 -9.10 13.22
CA VAL A 316 -7.78 -9.57 12.00
C VAL A 316 -6.32 -9.91 12.32
N LYS A 317 -5.59 -9.00 12.99
CA LYS A 317 -4.20 -9.22 13.40
C LYS A 317 -4.05 -10.42 14.34
N LYS A 318 -4.94 -10.55 15.33
CA LYS A 318 -4.96 -11.71 16.25
C LYS A 318 -5.16 -13.02 15.50
N GLY A 319 -6.10 -13.08 14.57
CA GLY A 319 -6.34 -14.25 13.72
C GLY A 319 -5.12 -14.61 12.88
N GLY A 320 -4.50 -13.61 12.26
CA GLY A 320 -3.27 -13.77 11.47
C GLY A 320 -2.12 -14.37 12.29
N VAL A 321 -1.78 -13.76 13.42
CA VAL A 321 -0.68 -14.23 14.29
C VAL A 321 -0.91 -15.63 14.82
N MET A 322 -2.16 -16.02 15.08
CA MET A 322 -2.50 -17.39 15.48
C MET A 322 -2.35 -18.39 14.33
N ALA A 323 -2.49 -17.96 13.08
CA ALA A 323 -2.42 -18.81 11.90
C ALA A 323 -0.98 -19.05 11.42
N SER A 324 -0.10 -18.05 11.56
CA SER A 324 1.25 -18.06 11.01
C SER A 324 2.20 -17.25 11.89
N SER A 325 3.43 -17.76 12.08
CA SER A 325 4.54 -17.00 12.66
C SER A 325 5.21 -16.06 11.65
N PHE A 326 4.75 -16.06 10.41
CA PHE A 326 5.28 -15.25 9.31
C PHE A 326 4.35 -14.09 8.93
N VAL A 327 3.49 -13.64 9.84
CA VAL A 327 2.64 -12.47 9.61
C VAL A 327 3.47 -11.19 9.71
N GLY A 328 3.34 -10.33 8.72
CA GLY A 328 4.08 -9.06 8.64
C GLY A 328 3.41 -8.06 7.70
N GLY A 329 4.19 -7.11 7.21
CA GLY A 329 3.74 -6.09 6.28
C GLY A 329 2.72 -5.12 6.86
N LEU A 330 1.64 -4.90 6.13
CA LEU A 330 0.55 -3.98 6.48
C LEU A 330 -0.71 -4.69 6.99
N SER A 331 -0.58 -5.92 7.52
CA SER A 331 -1.70 -6.75 7.99
C SER A 331 -2.74 -5.97 8.79
N GLY A 332 -4.01 -6.16 8.44
CA GLY A 332 -5.15 -5.50 9.09
C GLY A 332 -6.21 -5.03 8.09
N ALA A 333 -6.93 -3.97 8.42
CA ALA A 333 -7.99 -3.42 7.59
C ALA A 333 -7.49 -2.20 6.80
N PHE A 334 -7.61 -2.25 5.46
CA PHE A 334 -7.40 -1.14 4.54
C PHE A 334 -8.67 -0.32 4.38
N ILE A 335 -8.51 0.98 4.09
CA ILE A 335 -9.62 1.88 3.86
C ILE A 335 -9.41 2.75 2.60
N PRO A 336 -9.04 2.15 1.43
CA PRO A 336 -8.91 2.90 0.19
C PRO A 336 -10.29 3.34 -0.29
N VAL A 337 -10.42 4.59 -0.71
CA VAL A 337 -11.73 5.10 -1.12
C VAL A 337 -12.12 4.58 -2.51
N SER A 338 -11.22 4.60 -3.49
CA SER A 338 -11.58 4.22 -4.86
C SER A 338 -11.77 2.72 -5.09
N GLU A 339 -11.21 1.90 -4.22
CA GLU A 339 -11.20 0.44 -4.33
C GLU A 339 -12.34 -0.21 -3.51
N ASP A 340 -13.15 0.58 -2.78
CA ASP A 340 -14.20 0.11 -1.88
C ASP A 340 -15.53 0.80 -2.19
N GLN A 341 -16.48 0.05 -2.75
CA GLN A 341 -17.77 0.61 -3.14
C GLN A 341 -18.53 1.23 -1.96
N GLY A 342 -18.46 0.65 -0.79
CA GLY A 342 -19.11 1.20 0.41
C GLY A 342 -18.47 2.51 0.88
N MET A 343 -17.13 2.66 0.76
CA MET A 343 -16.46 3.93 1.03
C MET A 343 -16.86 5.01 0.02
N ILE A 344 -16.91 4.66 -1.28
CA ILE A 344 -17.37 5.55 -2.34
C ILE A 344 -18.80 6.06 -2.04
N ASP A 345 -19.70 5.16 -1.71
CA ASP A 345 -21.10 5.48 -1.42
C ASP A 345 -21.23 6.36 -0.17
N ALA A 346 -20.42 6.13 0.85
CA ALA A 346 -20.41 6.94 2.06
C ALA A 346 -19.88 8.37 1.81
N VAL A 347 -18.86 8.53 0.97
CA VAL A 347 -18.40 9.85 0.52
C VAL A 347 -19.50 10.57 -0.26
N ASN A 348 -20.12 9.90 -1.23
CA ASN A 348 -21.17 10.49 -2.05
C ASN A 348 -22.41 10.91 -1.24
N ARG A 349 -22.71 10.21 -0.13
CA ARG A 349 -23.77 10.56 0.81
C ARG A 349 -23.38 11.66 1.81
N GLY A 350 -22.10 12.06 1.82
CA GLY A 350 -21.57 13.03 2.79
C GLY A 350 -21.39 12.46 4.21
N ALA A 351 -21.43 11.14 4.37
CA ALA A 351 -21.20 10.48 5.66
C ALA A 351 -19.71 10.34 5.99
N LEU A 352 -18.85 10.27 4.97
CA LEU A 352 -17.40 10.08 5.09
C LEU A 352 -16.67 11.30 4.50
N THR A 353 -15.82 11.94 5.30
CA THR A 353 -14.98 13.08 4.91
C THR A 353 -13.51 12.74 5.11
N ILE A 354 -12.59 13.57 4.57
CA ILE A 354 -11.15 13.39 4.77
C ILE A 354 -10.78 13.41 6.25
N GLU A 355 -11.33 14.34 7.04
CA GLU A 355 -11.07 14.43 8.49
C GLU A 355 -11.58 13.19 9.24
N LYS A 356 -12.67 12.58 8.77
CA LYS A 356 -13.15 11.32 9.34
C LYS A 356 -12.24 10.16 8.95
N LEU A 357 -11.75 10.13 7.73
CA LEU A 357 -10.75 9.17 7.28
C LEU A 357 -9.46 9.30 8.10
N GLU A 358 -8.93 10.51 8.32
CA GLU A 358 -7.77 10.74 9.19
C GLU A 358 -8.00 10.20 10.60
N ALA A 359 -9.17 10.41 11.21
CA ALA A 359 -9.49 9.80 12.50
C ALA A 359 -9.51 8.26 12.43
N MET A 360 -9.95 7.67 11.32
CA MET A 360 -9.94 6.21 11.10
C MET A 360 -8.52 5.69 10.89
N THR A 361 -7.61 6.48 10.31
CA THR A 361 -6.21 6.07 10.10
C THR A 361 -5.43 5.90 11.40
N CYS A 362 -5.92 6.47 12.51
CA CYS A 362 -5.35 6.16 13.83
C CYS A 362 -5.40 4.66 14.18
N VAL A 363 -6.35 3.90 13.61
CA VAL A 363 -6.65 2.52 13.98
C VAL A 363 -6.68 1.55 12.81
N CYS A 364 -6.59 2.01 11.55
CA CYS A 364 -6.47 1.14 10.38
C CYS A 364 -5.06 0.57 10.22
N SER A 365 -4.83 -0.25 9.22
CA SER A 365 -3.50 -0.84 8.96
C SER A 365 -2.57 0.06 8.15
N VAL A 366 -3.08 1.01 7.39
CA VAL A 366 -2.30 1.82 6.45
C VAL A 366 -2.43 3.32 6.73
N GLY A 367 -3.36 4.02 6.11
CA GLY A 367 -3.49 5.48 6.16
C GLY A 367 -4.55 5.96 5.17
N LEU A 368 -4.42 7.21 4.71
CA LEU A 368 -5.23 7.76 3.63
C LEU A 368 -4.82 7.11 2.31
N ASP A 369 -5.73 6.38 1.70
CA ASP A 369 -5.41 5.61 0.51
C ASP A 369 -6.41 5.88 -0.62
N MET A 370 -5.87 6.14 -1.84
CA MET A 370 -6.64 6.41 -3.05
C MET A 370 -7.67 7.53 -2.88
N ILE A 371 -7.23 8.66 -2.31
CA ILE A 371 -8.08 9.82 -2.05
C ILE A 371 -7.99 10.80 -3.21
N ALA A 372 -9.05 10.92 -3.99
CA ALA A 372 -9.17 11.92 -5.05
C ALA A 372 -9.58 13.28 -4.47
N VAL A 373 -8.86 14.34 -4.84
CA VAL A 373 -9.13 15.72 -4.42
C VAL A 373 -9.11 16.64 -5.64
N PRO A 374 -9.67 17.87 -5.56
CA PRO A 374 -9.62 18.81 -6.68
C PRO A 374 -8.19 19.05 -7.15
N GLY A 375 -8.02 19.11 -8.48
CA GLY A 375 -6.73 19.43 -9.09
C GLY A 375 -6.18 20.81 -8.70
N THR A 376 -7.02 21.71 -8.21
CA THR A 376 -6.66 23.02 -7.68
C THR A 376 -6.07 23.00 -6.26
N THR A 377 -6.11 21.86 -5.56
CA THR A 377 -5.52 21.71 -4.22
C THR A 377 -4.06 22.11 -4.22
N SER A 378 -3.67 23.00 -3.28
CA SER A 378 -2.30 23.55 -3.23
C SER A 378 -1.29 22.51 -2.74
N ALA A 379 -0.04 22.65 -3.17
CA ALA A 379 1.06 21.81 -2.69
C ALA A 379 1.24 21.90 -1.16
N ALA A 380 0.98 23.07 -0.57
CA ALA A 380 1.03 23.27 0.87
C ALA A 380 -0.09 22.48 1.60
N THR A 381 -1.31 22.49 1.06
CA THR A 381 -2.43 21.70 1.61
C THR A 381 -2.14 20.20 1.53
N ILE A 382 -1.61 19.71 0.40
CA ILE A 382 -1.16 18.32 0.24
C ILE A 382 -0.10 17.98 1.28
N ALA A 383 0.90 18.86 1.47
CA ALA A 383 1.93 18.69 2.48
C ALA A 383 1.35 18.69 3.92
N GLY A 384 0.30 19.48 4.18
CA GLY A 384 -0.43 19.50 5.44
C GLY A 384 -1.05 18.15 5.77
N ILE A 385 -1.77 17.56 4.81
CA ILE A 385 -2.38 16.22 4.94
C ILE A 385 -1.28 15.15 5.17
N ILE A 386 -0.16 15.23 4.45
CA ILE A 386 0.99 14.33 4.67
C ILE A 386 1.56 14.50 6.09
N ALA A 387 1.65 15.73 6.60
CA ALA A 387 2.14 16.00 7.94
C ALA A 387 1.22 15.42 9.03
N ASP A 388 -0.10 15.55 8.87
CA ASP A 388 -1.10 15.03 9.81
C ASP A 388 -1.06 13.50 9.86
N GLU A 389 -1.03 12.83 8.71
CA GLU A 389 -0.88 11.38 8.65
C GLU A 389 0.46 10.89 9.22
N ALA A 390 1.55 11.62 8.94
CA ALA A 390 2.85 11.29 9.54
C ALA A 390 2.83 11.45 11.08
N ALA A 391 2.12 12.47 11.60
CA ALA A 391 1.96 12.66 13.03
C ALA A 391 1.13 11.54 13.67
N ILE A 392 0.04 11.12 13.03
CA ILE A 392 -0.78 9.97 13.44
C ILE A 392 0.10 8.71 13.52
N GLY A 393 0.86 8.41 12.47
CA GLY A 393 1.75 7.25 12.43
C GLY A 393 2.84 7.30 13.49
N MET A 394 3.49 8.44 13.64
CA MET A 394 4.56 8.66 14.62
C MET A 394 4.07 8.46 16.06
N ILE A 395 2.95 9.06 16.42
CA ILE A 395 2.40 9.01 17.79
C ILE A 395 1.85 7.62 18.12
N ASN A 396 1.16 6.98 17.18
CA ASN A 396 0.53 5.68 17.40
C ASN A 396 1.49 4.49 17.15
N GLN A 397 2.74 4.73 16.80
CA GLN A 397 3.75 3.68 16.51
C GLN A 397 3.28 2.70 15.44
N LYS A 398 2.60 3.20 14.42
CA LYS A 398 2.08 2.41 13.31
C LYS A 398 2.54 3.00 11.97
N THR A 399 2.51 2.20 10.94
CA THR A 399 2.67 2.69 9.58
C THR A 399 1.47 3.55 9.21
N THR A 400 1.73 4.74 8.66
CA THR A 400 0.76 5.52 7.92
C THR A 400 1.28 5.81 6.52
N ALA A 401 0.36 5.90 5.57
CA ALA A 401 0.64 6.18 4.17
C ALA A 401 -0.34 7.22 3.64
N VAL A 402 0.11 8.02 2.70
CA VAL A 402 -0.75 8.95 1.95
C VAL A 402 -0.59 8.66 0.47
N ARG A 403 -1.70 8.25 -0.16
CA ARG A 403 -1.87 8.12 -1.61
C ARG A 403 -2.98 9.07 -2.02
N LEU A 404 -2.61 10.35 -2.20
CA LEU A 404 -3.50 11.45 -2.53
C LEU A 404 -3.38 11.77 -4.01
N ILE A 405 -4.51 11.96 -4.68
CA ILE A 405 -4.58 12.17 -6.13
C ILE A 405 -5.28 13.50 -6.40
N PRO A 406 -4.54 14.60 -6.59
CA PRO A 406 -5.09 15.85 -7.11
C PRO A 406 -5.48 15.65 -8.58
N VAL A 407 -6.77 15.54 -8.87
CA VAL A 407 -7.23 15.22 -10.23
C VAL A 407 -7.35 16.48 -11.05
N MET A 408 -6.43 16.64 -12.02
CA MET A 408 -6.38 17.85 -12.84
C MET A 408 -7.67 18.02 -13.65
N GLY A 409 -8.25 19.24 -13.60
CA GLY A 409 -9.49 19.56 -14.29
C GLY A 409 -10.78 19.03 -13.67
N LYS A 410 -10.71 18.45 -12.46
CA LYS A 410 -11.87 17.96 -11.71
C LYS A 410 -12.09 18.77 -10.44
N ASP A 411 -13.35 18.88 -10.04
CA ASP A 411 -13.80 19.57 -8.82
C ASP A 411 -14.60 18.64 -7.90
N VAL A 412 -14.93 19.13 -6.70
CA VAL A 412 -15.71 18.39 -5.70
C VAL A 412 -17.03 17.89 -6.28
N GLY A 413 -17.28 16.60 -6.09
CA GLY A 413 -18.48 15.92 -6.61
C GLY A 413 -18.31 15.29 -7.99
N ASP A 414 -17.20 15.56 -8.70
CA ASP A 414 -16.86 14.81 -9.90
C ASP A 414 -16.42 13.39 -9.53
N THR A 415 -16.47 12.50 -10.51
CA THR A 415 -15.92 11.14 -10.41
C THR A 415 -14.71 11.00 -11.32
N VAL A 416 -13.70 10.26 -10.83
CA VAL A 416 -12.51 9.89 -11.61
C VAL A 416 -12.39 8.38 -11.72
N GLU A 417 -12.11 7.88 -12.93
CA GLU A 417 -11.89 6.47 -13.20
C GLU A 417 -10.39 6.18 -13.27
N PHE A 418 -9.94 5.18 -12.50
CA PHE A 418 -8.57 4.67 -12.55
C PHE A 418 -8.50 3.30 -13.25
N GLY A 419 -9.62 2.60 -13.32
CA GLY A 419 -9.76 1.30 -13.96
C GLY A 419 -9.21 0.11 -13.16
N GLY A 420 -9.57 -1.09 -13.60
CA GLY A 420 -9.11 -2.34 -13.00
C GLY A 420 -9.40 -2.42 -11.50
N LEU A 421 -8.42 -2.85 -10.73
CA LEU A 421 -8.53 -2.96 -9.26
C LEU A 421 -8.51 -1.60 -8.54
N LEU A 422 -8.02 -0.55 -9.19
CA LEU A 422 -7.97 0.79 -8.59
C LEU A 422 -9.33 1.48 -8.59
N GLY A 423 -10.28 0.98 -9.39
CA GLY A 423 -11.67 1.39 -9.41
C GLY A 423 -11.90 2.84 -9.82
N HIS A 424 -12.79 3.50 -9.10
CA HIS A 424 -13.15 4.90 -9.33
C HIS A 424 -13.32 5.64 -8.00
N ALA A 425 -13.11 6.95 -7.99
CA ALA A 425 -13.24 7.74 -6.77
C ALA A 425 -14.09 8.99 -6.99
N PRO A 426 -14.95 9.37 -6.00
CA PRO A 426 -15.48 10.72 -5.93
C PRO A 426 -14.36 11.70 -5.53
N VAL A 427 -14.33 12.86 -6.19
CA VAL A 427 -13.43 13.95 -5.80
C VAL A 427 -13.96 14.60 -4.53
N GLN A 428 -13.19 14.48 -3.44
CA GLN A 428 -13.60 14.91 -2.10
C GLN A 428 -13.25 16.36 -1.83
N GLN A 429 -14.07 16.99 -0.99
CA GLN A 429 -13.80 18.33 -0.49
C GLN A 429 -12.59 18.31 0.43
N VAL A 430 -11.67 19.28 0.26
CA VAL A 430 -10.53 19.55 1.13
C VAL A 430 -10.79 20.85 1.88
N ASN A 431 -10.33 20.94 3.13
CA ASN A 431 -10.35 22.19 3.88
C ASN A 431 -9.54 23.26 3.15
N THR A 432 -10.12 24.43 2.95
CA THR A 432 -9.53 25.52 2.14
C THR A 432 -8.72 26.54 2.97
N PHE A 433 -8.65 26.39 4.29
CA PHE A 433 -7.80 27.26 5.12
C PHE A 433 -6.32 26.95 4.89
N GLY A 434 -5.51 27.99 4.67
CA GLY A 434 -4.10 27.88 4.34
C GLY A 434 -3.25 27.37 5.51
N CYS A 435 -2.26 26.56 5.18
CA CYS A 435 -1.25 26.05 6.11
C CYS A 435 0.20 26.35 5.63
N GLU A 436 0.38 27.25 4.67
CA GLU A 436 1.65 27.56 4.02
C GLU A 436 2.73 27.97 5.04
N ASP A 437 2.40 28.83 5.98
CA ASP A 437 3.35 29.29 7.00
C ASP A 437 3.80 28.15 7.92
N PHE A 438 2.91 27.20 8.23
CA PHE A 438 3.25 26.01 9.01
C PHE A 438 4.21 25.10 8.23
N ILE A 439 3.90 24.79 6.98
CA ILE A 439 4.70 23.91 6.13
C ILE A 439 6.06 24.54 5.81
N ASN A 440 6.09 25.85 5.56
CA ASN A 440 7.33 26.58 5.22
C ASN A 440 8.29 26.76 6.41
N ARG A 441 7.90 26.41 7.64
CA ARG A 441 8.85 26.38 8.77
C ARG A 441 9.96 25.37 8.52
N GLY A 442 9.68 24.27 7.82
CA GLY A 442 10.66 23.22 7.53
C GLY A 442 11.26 22.57 8.77
N GLY A 443 12.44 22.01 8.62
CA GLY A 443 13.17 21.37 9.72
C GLY A 443 12.51 20.05 10.15
N ARG A 444 12.39 19.84 11.47
CA ARG A 444 11.90 18.55 12.00
C ARG A 444 10.89 18.73 13.12
N ILE A 445 9.79 17.97 13.09
CA ILE A 445 8.99 17.67 14.27
C ILE A 445 9.70 16.53 15.01
N PRO A 446 10.13 16.74 16.28
CA PRO A 446 10.93 15.75 17.00
C PRO A 446 10.14 14.49 17.30
N ALA A 447 10.86 13.38 17.50
CA ALA A 447 10.27 12.12 17.95
C ALA A 447 9.53 12.29 19.29
N PRO A 448 8.38 11.64 19.49
CA PRO A 448 7.62 11.73 20.73
C PRO A 448 8.39 11.11 21.90
N ILE A 449 8.15 11.60 23.11
CA ILE A 449 8.90 11.18 24.30
C ILE A 449 8.88 9.66 24.55
N HIS A 450 7.81 8.97 24.18
CA HIS A 450 7.69 7.52 24.33
C HIS A 450 8.61 6.72 23.40
N SER A 451 9.19 7.35 22.36
CA SER A 451 10.17 6.69 21.49
C SER A 451 11.51 6.47 22.16
N PHE A 452 11.77 7.15 23.27
CA PHE A 452 13.01 7.03 24.06
C PHE A 452 12.97 5.92 25.12
N LYS A 453 11.99 5.04 25.07
CA LYS A 453 11.90 3.85 25.93
C LYS A 453 12.83 2.75 25.41
N ASN A 454 14.12 2.96 25.59
CA ASN A 454 15.12 1.93 25.32
C ASN A 454 15.73 1.45 26.64
#